data_901428d18be375aa00a841c3a491073b
#
_entry.id   901428d18be375aa00a841c3a491073b
#
_cell.length_a   1.000
_cell.length_b   1.000
_cell.length_c   1.000
_cell.angle_alpha   90.00
_cell.angle_beta   90.00
_cell.angle_gamma   90.00
#
_symmetry.space_group_name_H-M   'P 1'
#
loop_
_entity.id
_entity.type
_entity.pdbx_description
1 polymer ?
#
loop_
_entity_poly.entity_id
_entity_poly.type
_entity_poly.pdbx_seq_one_letter_code
_entity_poly.pdbx_strand_id
1 'polypeptide(L)'
;MAPITSFIRWAGGKSWLVPYVAQLTEGLDYNNYYEPFMGGASIFFSLDLPNKGCLSDINDELINAFCAVRDNPERVIRYLKEYETDEESYYVIRATEPKGKYQRAARFLYLNANSFNGLYRVNRNGKYNVPYGHKNATVNYTRLLEAGKKLEGMEIVCHDFSDISTKIVAGDLIFLDPPYTVSKEDTGFVGYNSTWFSLDDQHRLAKLIDQIKKAGAYYIMTNAAHETILEIFKDKGRMVTLERNSLIGGKKAYRGKVPEYIFTNIPERSTK
;
A
#
# COMPACT_ATOMS: atom_id res chain seq x y z
N MET A 1 6.39 0.09 18.73
CA MET A 1 5.76 -1.27 18.74
C MET A 1 6.58 -2.20 17.86
N ALA A 2 6.70 -3.48 18.19
CA ALA A 2 7.47 -4.42 17.37
C ALA A 2 6.95 -4.46 15.91
N PRO A 3 7.84 -4.64 14.92
CA PRO A 3 7.45 -4.82 13.53
C PRO A 3 6.53 -6.03 13.34
N ILE A 4 5.50 -5.87 12.53
CA ILE A 4 4.59 -6.95 12.13
C ILE A 4 4.44 -6.96 10.61
N THR A 5 3.93 -8.05 10.05
CA THR A 5 3.60 -8.08 8.61
C THR A 5 2.16 -7.60 8.38
N SER A 6 1.89 -6.99 7.22
CA SER A 6 0.52 -6.62 6.82
C SER A 6 -0.45 -7.79 6.94
N PHE A 7 -1.67 -7.51 7.33
CA PHE A 7 -2.74 -8.52 7.49
C PHE A 7 -3.46 -8.84 6.18
N ILE A 8 -3.14 -8.14 5.08
CA ILE A 8 -3.67 -8.40 3.75
C ILE A 8 -2.56 -8.66 2.74
N ARG A 9 -2.91 -9.29 1.65
CA ARG A 9 -2.09 -9.35 0.44
C ARG A 9 -2.48 -8.20 -0.46
N TRP A 10 -1.49 -7.43 -0.91
CA TRP A 10 -1.73 -6.31 -1.81
C TRP A 10 -0.69 -6.28 -2.92
N ALA A 11 -1.16 -6.10 -4.16
CA ALA A 11 -0.27 -6.03 -5.31
C ALA A 11 0.68 -4.82 -5.17
N GLY A 12 1.95 -5.01 -5.50
CA GLY A 12 2.93 -3.93 -5.38
C GLY A 12 3.52 -3.73 -3.98
N GLY A 13 3.13 -4.54 -2.98
CA GLY A 13 3.63 -4.38 -1.60
C GLY A 13 5.15 -4.27 -1.50
N LYS A 14 5.65 -3.34 -0.68
CA LYS A 14 7.06 -2.93 -0.57
C LYS A 14 7.82 -3.61 0.58
N SER A 15 7.41 -4.80 1.01
CA SER A 15 8.11 -5.54 2.09
C SER A 15 9.59 -5.81 1.78
N TRP A 16 9.95 -5.94 0.51
CA TRP A 16 11.33 -6.08 0.07
C TRP A 16 12.19 -4.83 0.31
N LEU A 17 11.55 -3.64 0.37
CA LEU A 17 12.20 -2.35 0.56
C LEU A 17 12.42 -2.00 2.05
N VAL A 18 11.76 -2.70 2.96
CA VAL A 18 11.81 -2.45 4.41
C VAL A 18 13.24 -2.29 4.93
N PRO A 19 14.22 -3.18 4.61
CA PRO A 19 15.59 -3.02 5.11
C PRO A 19 16.23 -1.70 4.68
N TYR A 20 16.01 -1.28 3.44
CA TYR A 20 16.55 -0.03 2.92
C TYR A 20 15.88 1.19 3.58
N VAL A 21 14.55 1.18 3.73
CA VAL A 21 13.83 2.27 4.42
C VAL A 21 14.27 2.35 5.89
N ALA A 22 14.42 1.22 6.57
CA ALA A 22 14.93 1.18 7.95
C ALA A 22 16.31 1.81 8.07
N GLN A 23 17.25 1.45 7.19
CA GLN A 23 18.59 2.04 7.13
C GLN A 23 18.53 3.55 6.85
N LEU A 24 17.68 3.98 5.92
CA LEU A 24 17.56 5.38 5.52
C LEU A 24 16.97 6.26 6.64
N THR A 25 16.07 5.71 7.44
CA THR A 25 15.40 6.41 8.54
C THR A 25 16.04 6.18 9.92
N GLU A 26 17.05 5.34 10.01
CA GLU A 26 17.75 5.07 11.27
C GLU A 26 18.26 6.37 11.91
N GLY A 27 17.85 6.66 13.17
CA GLY A 27 18.18 7.87 13.94
C GLY A 27 17.75 9.19 13.27
N LEU A 28 16.86 9.13 12.28
CA LEU A 28 16.13 10.30 11.80
C LEU A 28 15.05 10.61 12.84
N ASP A 29 15.09 11.82 13.38
CA ASP A 29 14.01 12.31 14.24
C ASP A 29 12.90 12.87 13.37
N TYR A 30 11.69 12.26 13.43
CA TYR A 30 10.53 12.70 12.68
C TYR A 30 9.26 12.64 13.54
N ASN A 31 8.31 13.56 13.23
CA ASN A 31 7.13 13.81 14.06
C ASN A 31 5.98 12.84 13.74
N ASN A 32 5.46 12.92 12.50
CA ASN A 32 4.33 12.14 12.03
C ASN A 32 4.73 11.33 10.80
N TYR A 33 4.00 10.24 10.57
CA TYR A 33 4.17 9.39 9.39
C TYR A 33 2.96 9.47 8.45
N TYR A 34 3.21 9.63 7.16
CA TYR A 34 2.17 9.68 6.13
C TYR A 34 2.43 8.65 5.03
N GLU A 35 1.40 7.90 4.65
CA GLU A 35 1.45 6.94 3.54
C GLU A 35 0.19 7.09 2.68
N PRO A 36 0.16 8.04 1.70
CA PRO A 36 -1.03 8.38 0.92
C PRO A 36 -1.36 7.41 -0.21
N PHE A 37 -0.53 6.42 -0.43
CA PHE A 37 -0.77 5.25 -1.28
C PHE A 37 -0.60 3.99 -0.44
N MET A 38 -1.36 3.89 0.65
CA MET A 38 -1.05 2.91 1.69
C MET A 38 -1.14 1.45 1.22
N GLY A 39 -2.04 1.13 0.28
CA GLY A 39 -2.24 -0.24 -0.15
C GLY A 39 -2.29 -1.22 1.02
N GLY A 40 -1.33 -2.15 1.07
CA GLY A 40 -1.18 -3.08 2.20
C GLY A 40 -0.45 -2.49 3.41
N ALA A 41 -0.03 -1.25 3.39
CA ALA A 41 0.73 -0.55 4.43
C ALA A 41 1.96 -1.35 4.92
N SER A 42 2.67 -1.99 3.98
CA SER A 42 3.77 -2.90 4.33
C SER A 42 4.95 -2.18 5.00
N ILE A 43 5.21 -0.93 4.65
CA ILE A 43 6.25 -0.11 5.30
C ILE A 43 5.80 0.26 6.72
N PHE A 44 4.60 0.80 6.89
CA PHE A 44 4.05 1.13 8.20
C PHE A 44 4.09 -0.07 9.16
N PHE A 45 3.64 -1.24 8.74
CA PHE A 45 3.61 -2.42 9.61
C PHE A 45 5.00 -2.97 9.97
N SER A 46 5.97 -2.83 9.08
CA SER A 46 7.29 -3.45 9.22
C SER A 46 8.31 -2.59 9.96
N LEU A 47 8.06 -1.30 10.15
CA LEU A 47 8.96 -0.38 10.84
C LEU A 47 8.40 0.02 12.22
N ASP A 48 9.30 0.42 13.10
CA ASP A 48 8.93 1.07 14.36
C ASP A 48 8.70 2.56 14.11
N LEU A 49 7.51 2.86 13.62
CA LEU A 49 7.08 4.20 13.26
C LEU A 49 6.22 4.80 14.39
N PRO A 50 6.13 6.14 14.50
CA PRO A 50 5.21 6.77 15.45
C PRO A 50 3.76 6.40 15.10
N ASN A 51 2.95 6.15 16.12
CA ASN A 51 1.52 5.92 15.95
C ASN A 51 0.75 7.25 15.78
N LYS A 52 1.30 8.15 14.97
CA LYS A 52 0.73 9.45 14.63
C LYS A 52 0.93 9.71 13.16
N GLY A 53 -0.07 10.28 12.52
CA GLY A 53 -0.03 10.58 11.10
C GLY A 53 -1.25 10.04 10.37
N CYS A 54 -1.11 9.80 9.08
CA CYS A 54 -2.23 9.41 8.22
C CYS A 54 -1.84 8.32 7.24
N LEU A 55 -2.65 7.28 7.20
CA LEU A 55 -2.65 6.26 6.16
C LEU A 55 -3.85 6.53 5.24
N SER A 56 -3.63 6.67 3.95
CA SER A 56 -4.73 6.93 3.02
C SER A 56 -4.58 6.21 1.68
N ASP A 57 -5.70 6.02 1.04
CA ASP A 57 -5.82 5.39 -0.27
C ASP A 57 -7.15 5.84 -0.90
N ILE A 58 -7.28 5.75 -2.21
CA ILE A 58 -8.54 6.04 -2.91
C ILE A 58 -9.53 4.86 -2.86
N ASN A 59 -9.12 3.70 -2.39
CA ASN A 59 -9.92 2.49 -2.33
C ASN A 59 -10.75 2.44 -1.03
N ASP A 60 -12.04 2.76 -1.10
CA ASP A 60 -12.95 2.80 0.05
C ASP A 60 -13.09 1.44 0.77
N GLU A 61 -13.10 0.32 0.04
CA GLU A 61 -13.18 -1.01 0.67
C GLU A 61 -11.92 -1.34 1.47
N LEU A 62 -10.76 -0.95 0.95
CA LEU A 62 -9.48 -1.08 1.65
C LEU A 62 -9.48 -0.23 2.93
N ILE A 63 -9.83 1.04 2.81
CA ILE A 63 -9.90 1.97 3.95
C ILE A 63 -10.91 1.49 4.97
N ASN A 64 -12.10 1.04 4.56
CA ASN A 64 -13.08 0.46 5.47
C ASN A 64 -12.52 -0.74 6.25
N ALA A 65 -11.77 -1.64 5.58
CA ALA A 65 -11.16 -2.80 6.23
C ALA A 65 -10.13 -2.38 7.31
N PHE A 66 -9.25 -1.44 6.99
CA PHE A 66 -8.27 -0.91 7.94
C PHE A 66 -8.93 -0.18 9.11
N CYS A 67 -9.90 0.69 8.85
CA CYS A 67 -10.67 1.35 9.91
C CYS A 67 -11.42 0.36 10.81
N ALA A 68 -12.00 -0.70 10.24
CA ALA A 68 -12.71 -1.70 11.02
C ALA A 68 -11.76 -2.53 11.92
N VAL A 69 -10.58 -2.90 11.38
CA VAL A 69 -9.54 -3.61 12.14
C VAL A 69 -8.94 -2.72 13.23
N ARG A 70 -8.69 -1.42 12.98
CA ARG A 70 -8.27 -0.47 14.00
C ARG A 70 -9.27 -0.34 15.14
N ASP A 71 -10.56 -0.19 14.79
CA ASP A 71 -11.58 0.20 15.77
C ASP A 71 -12.11 -1.00 16.59
N ASN A 72 -12.24 -2.18 15.99
CA ASN A 72 -12.67 -3.38 16.70
C ASN A 72 -12.34 -4.66 15.89
N PRO A 73 -11.11 -5.17 15.96
CA PRO A 73 -10.71 -6.37 15.23
C PRO A 73 -11.46 -7.62 15.66
N GLU A 74 -11.89 -7.74 16.94
CA GLU A 74 -12.66 -8.88 17.44
C GLU A 74 -14.03 -8.97 16.76
N ARG A 75 -14.65 -7.83 16.47
CA ARG A 75 -15.93 -7.81 15.75
C ARG A 75 -15.77 -8.23 14.29
N VAL A 76 -14.68 -7.85 13.64
CA VAL A 76 -14.33 -8.35 12.29
C VAL A 76 -14.11 -9.86 12.32
N ILE A 77 -13.33 -10.36 13.30
CA ILE A 77 -13.06 -11.79 13.47
C ILE A 77 -14.34 -12.60 13.69
N ARG A 78 -15.31 -12.05 14.44
CA ARG A 78 -16.60 -12.71 14.63
C ARG A 78 -17.31 -13.01 13.32
N TYR A 79 -17.40 -12.03 12.42
CA TYR A 79 -17.99 -12.24 11.10
C TYR A 79 -17.17 -13.17 10.22
N LEU A 80 -15.83 -13.11 10.29
CA LEU A 80 -14.96 -14.02 9.55
C LEU A 80 -15.17 -15.50 9.95
N LYS A 81 -15.47 -15.77 11.23
CA LYS A 81 -15.74 -17.13 11.71
C LYS A 81 -17.05 -17.73 11.21
N GLU A 82 -17.95 -16.92 10.67
CA GLU A 82 -19.21 -17.35 10.06
C GLU A 82 -19.02 -17.82 8.60
N TYR A 83 -17.84 -17.59 8.00
CA TYR A 83 -17.57 -17.89 6.59
C TYR A 83 -16.84 -19.21 6.43
N GLU A 84 -17.42 -20.12 5.65
CA GLU A 84 -16.75 -21.31 5.18
C GLU A 84 -15.73 -20.97 4.07
N THR A 85 -14.65 -21.78 3.92
CA THR A 85 -13.53 -21.43 3.03
C THR A 85 -13.50 -22.25 1.72
N ASP A 86 -14.56 -23.01 1.44
CA ASP A 86 -14.72 -23.76 0.18
C ASP A 86 -15.10 -22.86 -1.01
N GLU A 87 -15.09 -23.43 -2.21
CA GLU A 87 -15.35 -22.70 -3.45
C GLU A 87 -16.79 -22.19 -3.55
N GLU A 88 -17.79 -23.00 -3.13
CA GLU A 88 -19.20 -22.61 -3.21
C GLU A 88 -19.47 -21.41 -2.30
N SER A 89 -19.05 -21.49 -1.04
CA SER A 89 -19.13 -20.39 -0.07
C SER A 89 -18.41 -19.15 -0.55
N TYR A 90 -17.25 -19.30 -1.22
CA TYR A 90 -16.54 -18.16 -1.80
C TYR A 90 -17.39 -17.39 -2.80
N TYR A 91 -18.04 -18.07 -3.73
CA TYR A 91 -18.88 -17.38 -4.73
C TYR A 91 -20.15 -16.80 -4.13
N VAL A 92 -20.74 -17.43 -3.13
CA VAL A 92 -21.87 -16.87 -2.36
C VAL A 92 -21.45 -15.58 -1.66
N ILE A 93 -20.38 -15.61 -0.86
CA ILE A 93 -19.86 -14.43 -0.15
C ILE A 93 -19.42 -13.34 -1.11
N ARG A 94 -18.79 -13.69 -2.23
CA ARG A 94 -18.40 -12.73 -3.27
C ARG A 94 -19.59 -11.96 -3.83
N ALA A 95 -20.75 -12.61 -3.96
CA ALA A 95 -21.96 -11.99 -4.49
C ALA A 95 -22.69 -11.09 -3.47
N THR A 96 -22.37 -11.18 -2.17
CA THR A 96 -23.00 -10.34 -1.14
C THR A 96 -22.51 -8.89 -1.22
N GLU A 97 -23.34 -7.96 -0.74
CA GLU A 97 -23.02 -6.52 -0.62
C GLU A 97 -23.41 -6.03 0.80
N PRO A 98 -22.68 -6.43 1.84
CA PRO A 98 -23.00 -6.02 3.20
C PRO A 98 -22.78 -4.50 3.35
N LYS A 99 -23.68 -3.83 4.10
CA LYS A 99 -23.60 -2.37 4.34
C LYS A 99 -22.91 -2.02 5.64
N GLY A 100 -22.84 -2.94 6.59
CA GLY A 100 -22.23 -2.72 7.90
C GLY A 100 -20.71 -2.70 7.84
N LYS A 101 -20.07 -1.71 8.48
CA LYS A 101 -18.60 -1.51 8.50
C LYS A 101 -17.81 -2.80 8.72
N TYR A 102 -18.13 -3.55 9.77
CA TYR A 102 -17.40 -4.76 10.15
C TYR A 102 -17.69 -5.96 9.26
N GLN A 103 -18.92 -6.06 8.74
CA GLN A 103 -19.29 -7.10 7.77
C GLN A 103 -18.61 -6.87 6.42
N ARG A 104 -18.56 -5.61 5.94
CA ARG A 104 -17.79 -5.23 4.74
C ARG A 104 -16.31 -5.60 4.90
N ALA A 105 -15.72 -5.25 6.04
CA ALA A 105 -14.34 -5.58 6.35
C ALA A 105 -14.08 -7.09 6.37
N ALA A 106 -14.93 -7.87 7.04
CA ALA A 106 -14.83 -9.33 7.08
C ALA A 106 -14.90 -9.93 5.67
N ARG A 107 -15.88 -9.49 4.86
CA ARG A 107 -16.00 -9.91 3.46
C ARG A 107 -14.75 -9.57 2.65
N PHE A 108 -14.24 -8.34 2.75
CA PHE A 108 -13.03 -7.91 2.06
C PHE A 108 -11.83 -8.79 2.42
N LEU A 109 -11.59 -9.03 3.70
CA LEU A 109 -10.48 -9.86 4.20
C LEU A 109 -10.62 -11.33 3.77
N TYR A 110 -11.83 -11.88 3.83
CA TYR A 110 -12.14 -13.22 3.36
C TYR A 110 -11.83 -13.37 1.86
N LEU A 111 -12.31 -12.44 1.03
CA LEU A 111 -12.08 -12.46 -0.41
C LEU A 111 -10.58 -12.28 -0.72
N ASN A 112 -9.89 -11.40 -0.03
CA ASN A 112 -8.44 -11.22 -0.20
C ASN A 112 -7.65 -12.49 0.15
N ALA A 113 -8.04 -13.21 1.21
CA ALA A 113 -7.37 -14.47 1.59
C ALA A 113 -7.60 -15.61 0.59
N ASN A 114 -8.83 -15.73 0.05
CA ASN A 114 -9.28 -16.87 -0.72
C ASN A 114 -9.33 -16.66 -2.24
N SER A 115 -9.14 -15.44 -2.72
CA SER A 115 -9.08 -15.14 -4.16
C SER A 115 -7.78 -15.60 -4.80
N PHE A 116 -7.81 -15.74 -6.12
CA PHE A 116 -6.63 -16.04 -6.92
C PHE A 116 -5.50 -15.02 -6.66
N ASN A 117 -4.38 -15.49 -6.16
CA ASN A 117 -3.20 -14.70 -5.76
C ASN A 117 -3.47 -13.59 -4.72
N GLY A 118 -4.62 -13.56 -4.06
CA GLY A 118 -4.99 -12.49 -3.13
C GLY A 118 -5.20 -11.15 -3.83
N LEU A 119 -5.57 -11.16 -5.10
CA LEU A 119 -5.79 -9.95 -5.88
C LEU A 119 -7.06 -9.22 -5.43
N TYR A 120 -7.04 -7.90 -5.50
CA TYR A 120 -8.23 -7.07 -5.47
C TYR A 120 -8.52 -6.54 -6.87
N ARG A 121 -9.71 -6.80 -7.38
CA ARG A 121 -10.16 -6.30 -8.67
C ARG A 121 -11.68 -6.19 -8.68
N VAL A 122 -12.19 -5.10 -9.24
CA VAL A 122 -13.61 -4.88 -9.49
C VAL A 122 -13.88 -4.76 -10.99
N ASN A 123 -15.08 -5.11 -11.42
CA ASN A 123 -15.54 -4.85 -12.77
C ASN A 123 -15.99 -3.40 -12.95
N ARG A 124 -16.44 -3.01 -14.16
CA ARG A 124 -16.91 -1.65 -14.46
C ARG A 124 -18.09 -1.18 -13.59
N ASN A 125 -18.82 -2.13 -12.99
CA ASN A 125 -19.94 -1.84 -12.08
C ASN A 125 -19.50 -1.78 -10.60
N GLY A 126 -18.19 -1.76 -10.32
CA GLY A 126 -17.65 -1.72 -8.96
C GLY A 126 -17.75 -3.06 -8.21
N LYS A 127 -18.21 -4.16 -8.84
CA LYS A 127 -18.36 -5.46 -8.17
C LYS A 127 -17.06 -6.25 -8.22
N TYR A 128 -16.68 -6.83 -7.08
CA TYR A 128 -15.51 -7.71 -6.96
C TYR A 128 -15.63 -8.92 -7.91
N ASN A 129 -14.61 -9.19 -8.72
CA ASN A 129 -14.67 -10.19 -9.79
C ASN A 129 -13.47 -11.13 -9.90
N VAL A 130 -12.63 -11.21 -8.86
CA VAL A 130 -11.52 -12.18 -8.85
C VAL A 130 -12.08 -13.59 -8.63
N PRO A 131 -11.59 -14.63 -9.35
CA PRO A 131 -12.00 -16.01 -9.12
C PRO A 131 -11.43 -16.56 -7.81
N TYR A 132 -11.99 -17.70 -7.37
CA TYR A 132 -11.49 -18.45 -6.24
C TYR A 132 -10.03 -18.92 -6.48
N GLY A 133 -9.23 -18.90 -5.42
CA GLY A 133 -7.79 -19.20 -5.49
C GLY A 133 -7.40 -20.63 -5.12
N HIS A 134 -8.37 -21.51 -4.83
CA HIS A 134 -8.18 -22.92 -4.45
C HIS A 134 -7.25 -23.12 -3.23
N LYS A 135 -7.36 -22.24 -2.23
CA LYS A 135 -6.44 -22.24 -1.06
C LYS A 135 -7.11 -22.57 0.27
N ASN A 136 -8.43 -22.51 0.38
CA ASN A 136 -9.17 -22.68 1.63
C ASN A 136 -8.50 -21.92 2.81
N ALA A 137 -8.11 -20.67 2.57
CA ALA A 137 -7.25 -19.94 3.49
C ALA A 137 -8.08 -19.28 4.59
N THR A 138 -7.73 -19.56 5.82
CA THR A 138 -8.25 -18.82 6.98
C THR A 138 -7.44 -17.53 7.19
N VAL A 139 -8.12 -16.43 7.45
CA VAL A 139 -7.48 -15.17 7.83
C VAL A 139 -6.76 -15.34 9.17
N ASN A 140 -5.56 -14.82 9.31
CA ASN A 140 -4.80 -14.91 10.56
C ASN A 140 -5.36 -13.93 11.60
N TYR A 141 -6.16 -14.44 12.54
CA TYR A 141 -6.83 -13.62 13.56
C TYR A 141 -5.86 -12.94 14.53
N THR A 142 -4.76 -13.62 14.91
CA THR A 142 -3.73 -13.02 15.77
C THR A 142 -3.14 -11.78 15.10
N ARG A 143 -2.84 -11.87 13.80
CA ARG A 143 -2.32 -10.74 13.03
C ARG A 143 -3.32 -9.59 12.93
N LEU A 144 -4.63 -9.85 12.86
CA LEU A 144 -5.63 -8.79 12.89
C LEU A 144 -5.64 -8.05 14.24
N LEU A 145 -5.50 -8.77 15.35
CA LEU A 145 -5.42 -8.17 16.69
C LEU A 145 -4.15 -7.32 16.84
N GLU A 146 -3.00 -7.83 16.38
CA GLU A 146 -1.73 -7.09 16.38
C GLU A 146 -1.81 -5.83 15.49
N ALA A 147 -2.41 -5.97 14.30
CA ALA A 147 -2.60 -4.84 13.38
C ALA A 147 -3.52 -3.78 13.98
N GLY A 148 -4.62 -4.17 14.62
CA GLY A 148 -5.51 -3.24 15.31
C GLY A 148 -4.77 -2.38 16.32
N LYS A 149 -3.95 -3.00 17.18
CA LYS A 149 -3.11 -2.29 18.15
C LYS A 149 -2.10 -1.33 17.50
N LYS A 150 -1.46 -1.76 16.39
CA LYS A 150 -0.48 -0.93 15.69
C LYS A 150 -1.11 0.26 14.96
N LEU A 151 -2.38 0.14 14.56
CA LEU A 151 -3.14 1.20 13.90
C LEU A 151 -3.75 2.22 14.88
N GLU A 152 -3.72 1.96 16.20
CA GLU A 152 -4.21 2.90 17.20
C GLU A 152 -3.51 4.27 17.07
N GLY A 153 -4.30 5.35 17.08
CA GLY A 153 -3.78 6.72 16.94
C GLY A 153 -3.54 7.18 15.50
N MET A 154 -3.56 6.27 14.51
CA MET A 154 -3.45 6.65 13.10
C MET A 154 -4.78 7.17 12.55
N GLU A 155 -4.75 8.28 11.83
CA GLU A 155 -5.82 8.67 10.94
C GLU A 155 -5.82 7.74 9.71
N ILE A 156 -6.99 7.18 9.34
CA ILE A 156 -7.13 6.31 8.18
C ILE A 156 -8.30 6.83 7.36
N VAL A 157 -8.03 7.31 6.15
CA VAL A 157 -9.03 8.05 5.37
C VAL A 157 -8.97 7.71 3.88
N CYS A 158 -10.14 7.76 3.23
CA CYS A 158 -10.28 7.60 1.79
C CYS A 158 -10.25 8.98 1.14
N HIS A 159 -9.13 9.33 0.52
CA HIS A 159 -8.98 10.60 -0.20
C HIS A 159 -7.84 10.55 -1.23
N ASP A 160 -7.73 11.59 -2.03
CA ASP A 160 -6.65 11.75 -3.00
C ASP A 160 -5.30 11.96 -2.29
N PHE A 161 -4.21 11.47 -2.88
CA PHE A 161 -2.87 11.58 -2.31
C PHE A 161 -2.43 13.02 -2.04
N SER A 162 -2.94 13.99 -2.79
CA SER A 162 -2.57 15.41 -2.63
C SER A 162 -3.22 16.08 -1.42
N ASP A 163 -4.26 15.48 -0.84
CA ASP A 163 -4.99 16.05 0.29
C ASP A 163 -4.14 16.14 1.57
N ILE A 164 -3.08 15.33 1.68
CA ILE A 164 -2.14 15.42 2.80
C ILE A 164 -1.37 16.74 2.83
N SER A 165 -1.27 17.45 1.71
CA SER A 165 -0.45 18.67 1.56
C SER A 165 -0.74 19.75 2.59
N THR A 166 -1.98 19.84 3.07
CA THR A 166 -2.42 20.82 4.08
C THR A 166 -2.08 20.43 5.52
N LYS A 167 -1.68 19.17 5.74
CA LYS A 167 -1.40 18.61 7.08
C LYS A 167 0.09 18.49 7.36
N ILE A 168 0.93 18.48 6.33
CA ILE A 168 2.38 18.24 6.44
C ILE A 168 3.05 19.44 7.13
N VAL A 169 3.87 19.14 8.12
CA VAL A 169 4.71 20.11 8.83
C VAL A 169 6.19 19.69 8.82
N ALA A 170 7.07 20.60 9.23
CA ALA A 170 8.50 20.31 9.32
C ALA A 170 8.78 19.08 10.20
N GLY A 171 9.69 18.22 9.76
CA GLY A 171 10.06 17.00 10.47
C GLY A 171 9.10 15.82 10.29
N ASP A 172 8.05 15.90 9.47
CA ASP A 172 7.22 14.74 9.11
C ASP A 172 7.95 13.83 8.12
N LEU A 173 7.60 12.53 8.10
CA LEU A 173 8.08 11.53 7.16
C LEU A 173 6.95 11.03 6.26
N ILE A 174 7.11 11.16 4.96
CA ILE A 174 6.10 10.77 3.97
C ILE A 174 6.65 9.62 3.09
N PHE A 175 5.96 8.49 3.04
CA PHE A 175 6.26 7.39 2.13
C PHE A 175 5.28 7.41 0.95
N LEU A 176 5.81 7.48 -0.27
CA LEU A 176 5.05 7.63 -1.51
C LEU A 176 5.29 6.41 -2.42
N ASP A 177 4.28 5.59 -2.63
CA ASP A 177 4.32 4.43 -3.53
C ASP A 177 3.17 4.48 -4.54
N PRO A 178 3.22 5.42 -5.52
CA PRO A 178 2.16 5.59 -6.49
C PRO A 178 2.03 4.37 -7.41
N PRO A 179 0.85 4.12 -8.00
CA PRO A 179 0.71 3.15 -9.07
C PRO A 179 1.66 3.49 -10.24
N TYR A 180 2.35 2.47 -10.78
CA TYR A 180 3.29 2.70 -11.87
C TYR A 180 2.56 2.93 -13.19
N THR A 181 2.81 4.09 -13.81
CA THR A 181 2.18 4.54 -15.05
C THR A 181 2.87 3.98 -16.29
N VAL A 182 4.16 3.67 -16.19
CA VAL A 182 5.02 3.20 -17.27
C VAL A 182 5.81 1.96 -16.86
N SER A 183 6.09 1.06 -17.81
CA SER A 183 7.00 -0.06 -17.61
C SER A 183 7.92 -0.23 -18.81
N LYS A 184 9.08 -0.89 -18.62
CA LYS A 184 10.03 -1.20 -19.72
C LYS A 184 9.50 -2.23 -20.72
N GLU A 185 8.47 -2.98 -20.33
CA GLU A 185 7.85 -3.99 -21.19
C GLU A 185 6.43 -3.53 -21.51
N ASP A 186 6.09 -3.44 -22.79
CA ASP A 186 4.72 -3.28 -23.32
C ASP A 186 3.85 -4.52 -23.02
N THR A 187 3.88 -5.01 -21.81
CA THR A 187 3.00 -6.07 -21.36
C THR A 187 1.67 -5.46 -20.99
N GLY A 188 0.57 -5.95 -21.57
CA GLY A 188 -0.80 -5.40 -21.45
C GLY A 188 -1.33 -5.14 -20.03
N PHE A 189 -0.51 -5.29 -18.99
CA PHE A 189 -0.77 -4.94 -17.61
C PHE A 189 -0.60 -3.43 -17.33
N VAL A 190 0.20 -2.73 -18.13
CA VAL A 190 0.44 -1.28 -18.00
C VAL A 190 -0.78 -0.47 -18.43
N GLY A 191 -1.51 -0.92 -19.47
CA GLY A 191 -2.73 -0.28 -19.92
C GLY A 191 -3.86 -0.24 -18.88
N TYR A 192 -3.83 -1.14 -17.88
CA TYR A 192 -4.82 -1.14 -16.80
C TYR A 192 -4.47 -0.11 -15.72
N ASN A 193 -3.18 0.08 -15.40
CA ASN A 193 -2.73 1.04 -14.40
C ASN A 193 -2.76 2.49 -14.89
N SER A 194 -2.51 2.74 -16.19
CA SER A 194 -2.55 4.09 -16.77
C SER A 194 -3.94 4.74 -16.71
N THR A 195 -5.00 3.96 -16.52
CA THR A 195 -6.38 4.45 -16.32
C THR A 195 -6.61 4.93 -14.89
N TRP A 196 -5.80 4.47 -13.90
CA TRP A 196 -5.97 4.77 -12.49
C TRP A 196 -4.98 5.81 -11.97
N PHE A 197 -3.82 5.95 -12.62
CA PHE A 197 -2.80 6.93 -12.28
C PHE A 197 -2.09 7.36 -13.57
N SER A 198 -2.33 8.57 -14.02
CA SER A 198 -1.87 9.11 -15.30
C SER A 198 -0.49 9.77 -15.19
N LEU A 199 0.09 10.20 -16.32
CA LEU A 199 1.28 11.05 -16.30
C LEU A 199 1.01 12.42 -15.67
N ASP A 200 -0.21 12.95 -15.81
CA ASP A 200 -0.61 14.19 -15.12
C ASP A 200 -0.60 13.99 -13.60
N ASP A 201 -1.00 12.81 -13.12
CA ASP A 201 -0.89 12.47 -11.69
C ASP A 201 0.56 12.35 -11.23
N GLN A 202 1.49 11.89 -12.09
CA GLN A 202 2.92 11.93 -11.78
C GLN A 202 3.41 13.39 -11.62
N HIS A 203 2.94 14.31 -12.47
CA HIS A 203 3.25 15.73 -12.31
C HIS A 203 2.61 16.36 -11.07
N ARG A 204 1.38 15.95 -10.70
CA ARG A 204 0.75 16.36 -9.43
C ARG A 204 1.56 15.85 -8.23
N LEU A 205 2.06 14.61 -8.30
CA LEU A 205 2.93 14.03 -7.27
C LEU A 205 4.25 14.78 -7.16
N ALA A 206 4.86 15.20 -8.28
CA ALA A 206 6.05 16.02 -8.25
C ALA A 206 5.83 17.37 -7.56
N LYS A 207 4.65 18.00 -7.75
CA LYS A 207 4.24 19.21 -7.01
C LYS A 207 4.05 18.95 -5.51
N LEU A 208 3.45 17.82 -5.14
CA LEU A 208 3.35 17.43 -3.72
C LEU A 208 4.73 17.29 -3.08
N ILE A 209 5.70 16.68 -3.77
CA ILE A 209 7.08 16.58 -3.27
C ILE A 209 7.69 17.97 -3.04
N ASP A 210 7.45 18.92 -3.93
CA ASP A 210 7.93 20.31 -3.72
C ASP A 210 7.31 20.95 -2.47
N GLN A 211 6.02 20.68 -2.21
CA GLN A 211 5.34 21.14 -0.99
C GLN A 211 5.92 20.48 0.28
N ILE A 212 6.17 19.15 0.24
CA ILE A 212 6.83 18.40 1.32
C ILE A 212 8.20 19.03 1.65
N LYS A 213 9.03 19.26 0.63
CA LYS A 213 10.35 19.88 0.79
C LYS A 213 10.25 21.30 1.35
N LYS A 214 9.31 22.10 0.85
CA LYS A 214 9.07 23.46 1.32
C LYS A 214 8.61 23.50 2.78
N ALA A 215 7.85 22.52 3.23
CA ALA A 215 7.42 22.37 4.61
C ALA A 215 8.57 21.95 5.55
N GLY A 216 9.73 21.55 5.03
CA GLY A 216 10.83 20.99 5.83
C GLY A 216 10.59 19.55 6.27
N ALA A 217 9.75 18.80 5.55
CA ALA A 217 9.45 17.41 5.80
C ALA A 217 10.32 16.48 4.94
N TYR A 218 10.40 15.22 5.34
CA TYR A 218 11.14 14.18 4.65
C TYR A 218 10.21 13.34 3.78
N TYR A 219 10.73 12.85 2.65
CA TYR A 219 10.00 11.88 1.85
C TYR A 219 10.90 10.74 1.36
N ILE A 220 10.27 9.60 1.12
CA ILE A 220 10.80 8.46 0.39
C ILE A 220 9.75 8.10 -0.66
N MET A 221 10.13 8.12 -1.95
CA MET A 221 9.22 7.75 -3.05
C MET A 221 9.79 6.58 -3.84
N THR A 222 8.94 5.59 -4.14
CA THR A 222 9.25 4.52 -5.09
C THR A 222 8.57 4.79 -6.43
N ASN A 223 9.21 4.40 -7.54
CA ASN A 223 8.57 4.45 -8.86
C ASN A 223 9.27 3.50 -9.84
N ALA A 224 8.65 3.29 -11.00
CA ALA A 224 9.24 2.50 -12.08
C ALA A 224 10.58 3.11 -12.56
N ALA A 225 11.57 2.26 -12.82
CA ALA A 225 12.82 2.69 -13.42
C ALA A 225 12.63 2.92 -14.93
N HIS A 226 12.13 4.10 -15.28
CA HIS A 226 11.80 4.53 -16.65
C HIS A 226 12.28 5.96 -16.89
N GLU A 227 12.70 6.26 -18.12
CA GLU A 227 13.22 7.58 -18.49
C GLU A 227 12.22 8.71 -18.24
N THR A 228 10.95 8.52 -18.59
CA THR A 228 9.89 9.51 -18.33
C THR A 228 9.76 9.84 -16.84
N ILE A 229 9.86 8.83 -15.97
CA ILE A 229 9.82 9.03 -14.52
C ILE A 229 11.06 9.78 -14.05
N LEU A 230 12.23 9.41 -14.56
CA LEU A 230 13.46 10.12 -14.24
C LEU A 230 13.37 11.60 -14.62
N GLU A 231 12.88 11.94 -15.82
CA GLU A 231 12.71 13.33 -16.24
C GLU A 231 11.77 14.14 -15.34
N ILE A 232 10.67 13.55 -14.87
CA ILE A 232 9.73 14.24 -13.99
C ILE A 232 10.32 14.49 -12.59
N PHE A 233 11.15 13.56 -12.08
CA PHE A 233 11.57 13.59 -10.66
C PHE A 233 13.06 13.86 -10.44
N LYS A 234 13.88 14.04 -11.47
CA LYS A 234 15.35 14.22 -11.37
C LYS A 234 15.80 15.33 -10.41
N ASP A 235 15.03 16.43 -10.33
CA ASP A 235 15.36 17.60 -9.48
C ASP A 235 14.64 17.56 -8.11
N LYS A 236 13.95 16.48 -7.79
CA LYS A 236 13.16 16.41 -6.56
C LYS A 236 13.98 16.00 -5.35
N GLY A 237 15.03 15.23 -5.53
CA GLY A 237 15.93 14.78 -4.47
C GLY A 237 16.97 13.81 -4.98
N ARG A 238 17.67 13.13 -4.09
CA ARG A 238 18.59 12.06 -4.45
C ARG A 238 17.83 10.86 -5.00
N MET A 239 18.36 10.27 -6.07
CA MET A 239 17.81 9.05 -6.68
C MET A 239 18.78 7.87 -6.49
N VAL A 240 18.23 6.72 -6.15
CA VAL A 240 18.92 5.44 -6.10
C VAL A 240 18.14 4.42 -6.90
N THR A 241 18.81 3.54 -7.62
CA THR A 241 18.19 2.41 -8.30
C THR A 241 18.39 1.15 -7.47
N LEU A 242 17.29 0.51 -7.07
CA LEU A 242 17.31 -0.78 -6.39
C LEU A 242 16.69 -1.85 -7.27
N GLU A 243 17.14 -3.09 -7.12
CA GLU A 243 16.61 -4.25 -7.84
C GLU A 243 15.72 -5.10 -6.93
N ARG A 244 14.52 -5.39 -7.37
CA ARG A 244 13.65 -6.38 -6.71
C ARG A 244 13.44 -7.63 -7.56
N ASN A 245 13.18 -8.74 -6.91
CA ASN A 245 12.75 -9.95 -7.62
C ASN A 245 11.32 -9.76 -8.16
N SER A 246 11.09 -10.06 -9.44
CA SER A 246 9.75 -10.08 -10.01
C SER A 246 8.97 -11.27 -9.47
N LEU A 247 7.88 -10.99 -8.70
CA LEU A 247 6.98 -12.00 -8.14
C LEU A 247 5.63 -12.07 -8.89
N ILE A 248 5.41 -11.17 -9.85
CA ILE A 248 4.12 -11.02 -10.55
C ILE A 248 4.23 -11.67 -11.92
N GLY A 249 3.41 -12.70 -12.15
CA GLY A 249 3.26 -13.31 -13.48
C GLY A 249 2.84 -14.77 -13.44
N GLY A 250 2.15 -15.21 -14.51
CA GLY A 250 1.79 -16.60 -14.74
C GLY A 250 3.01 -17.48 -15.13
N LYS A 251 2.78 -18.72 -15.56
CA LYS A 251 3.85 -19.69 -15.93
C LYS A 251 4.89 -19.19 -16.94
N LYS A 252 4.61 -18.12 -17.69
CA LYS A 252 5.50 -17.49 -18.70
C LYS A 252 6.09 -16.14 -18.26
N ALA A 253 5.92 -15.70 -17.01
CA ALA A 253 6.40 -14.40 -16.57
C ALA A 253 7.92 -14.39 -16.36
N TYR A 254 8.53 -13.28 -16.71
CA TYR A 254 9.94 -13.00 -16.43
C TYR A 254 10.18 -13.03 -14.90
N ARG A 255 11.04 -13.94 -14.46
CA ARG A 255 11.45 -14.11 -13.06
C ARG A 255 12.80 -13.46 -12.77
N GLY A 256 13.10 -12.36 -13.44
CA GLY A 256 14.35 -11.63 -13.26
C GLY A 256 14.25 -10.51 -12.23
N LYS A 257 15.36 -9.83 -12.07
CA LYS A 257 15.44 -8.61 -11.27
C LYS A 257 14.83 -7.44 -12.05
N VAL A 258 13.96 -6.68 -11.39
CA VAL A 258 13.32 -5.49 -11.95
C VAL A 258 13.85 -4.27 -11.20
N PRO A 259 14.46 -3.30 -11.90
CA PRO A 259 14.91 -2.08 -11.26
C PRO A 259 13.72 -1.18 -10.90
N GLU A 260 13.82 -0.54 -9.74
CA GLU A 260 12.92 0.52 -9.27
C GLU A 260 13.73 1.73 -8.85
N TYR A 261 13.23 2.92 -9.11
CA TYR A 261 13.79 4.17 -8.61
C TYR A 261 13.26 4.49 -7.23
N ILE A 262 14.18 4.92 -6.37
CA ILE A 262 13.87 5.47 -5.05
C ILE A 262 14.34 6.92 -5.04
N PHE A 263 13.42 7.84 -4.81
CA PHE A 263 13.74 9.28 -4.67
C PHE A 263 13.54 9.70 -3.21
N THR A 264 14.45 10.53 -2.69
CA THR A 264 14.36 11.01 -1.30
C THR A 264 15.12 12.32 -1.10
N ASN A 265 14.67 13.13 -0.13
CA ASN A 265 15.42 14.29 0.36
C ASN A 265 16.13 14.01 1.70
N ILE A 266 16.07 12.78 2.22
CA ILE A 266 16.81 12.41 3.42
C ILE A 266 18.31 12.42 3.08
N PRO A 267 19.16 13.14 3.85
CA PRO A 267 20.60 13.21 3.61
C PRO A 267 21.27 11.84 3.68
N GLU A 268 22.30 11.62 2.87
CA GLU A 268 23.18 10.48 3.10
C GLU A 268 23.93 10.67 4.42
N ARG A 269 23.97 9.60 5.20
CA ARG A 269 24.87 9.59 6.35
C ARG A 269 26.30 9.43 5.87
N SER A 270 27.17 10.35 6.29
CA SER A 270 28.59 10.10 6.18
C SER A 270 28.91 8.84 7.00
N THR A 271 29.24 7.76 6.32
CA THR A 271 29.88 6.59 6.97
C THR A 271 31.15 7.10 7.66
N LYS A 272 31.08 7.25 8.99
CA LYS A 272 32.28 7.45 9.80
C LYS A 272 33.04 6.15 9.93
#